data_1b0eeac50f0d3c1a9f32e8a8338d7877
#
_entry.id   1b0eeac50f0d3c1a9f32e8a8338d7877
#
_cell.length_a   1.000
_cell.length_b   1.000
_cell.length_c   1.000
_cell.angle_alpha   90.00
_cell.angle_beta   90.00
_cell.angle_gamma   90.00
#
_symmetry.space_group_name_H-M   'P 1'
#
loop_
_entity.id
_entity.type
_entity.pdbx_description
1 polymer ?
#
loop_
_entity_poly.entity_id
_entity_poly.type
_entity_poly.pdbx_seq_one_letter_code
_entity_poly.pdbx_strand_id
1 'polypeptide(L)'
;MTPSARLSASIDILADIEARHRPAADALKDWGLSHRFAGSGDRAALAGLVYDALRRKASAAFLMGDASARASVIGMLHLQRGLDTAAIAGLFDGSRFAPAPLSETELRALEGSLAQAPAHVQGDYPEWLDPYFARVFGADRVAEGAALAQRATLDLRVNTLVADRGKAAAALADLGVTPTPWSPVGLRIATAPDAKSPAVQSEPAFLKGMIEVQDEGSQIAALLSAAKAGEQVIDLCAGAGGKSLALAAMMEKRGQVYATDLDKRRLAPIYARLERAGARNVQVRSPKGRHDDSPDPLADLHGRTDLVLIDAPCTGTGT
;
A
#
# COMPACT_ATOMS: atom_id res chain seq x y z
N MET A 1 13.13 21.99 3.02
CA MET A 1 11.89 22.83 2.99
C MET A 1 11.38 23.05 4.40
N THR A 2 10.74 24.20 4.69
CA THR A 2 10.02 24.40 5.95
C THR A 2 8.75 23.54 5.99
N PRO A 3 8.17 23.24 7.17
CA PRO A 3 6.88 22.56 7.25
C PRO A 3 5.78 23.24 6.43
N SER A 4 5.63 24.58 6.57
CA SER A 4 4.65 25.37 5.82
C SER A 4 4.86 25.32 4.30
N ALA A 5 6.11 25.35 3.82
CA ALA A 5 6.42 25.21 2.40
C ALA A 5 6.08 23.80 1.86
N ARG A 6 6.15 22.75 2.70
CA ARG A 6 5.69 21.41 2.32
C ARG A 6 4.17 21.36 2.20
N LEU A 7 3.45 22.10 3.05
CA LEU A 7 1.98 22.19 2.95
C LEU A 7 1.55 22.90 1.67
N SER A 8 2.18 24.05 1.31
CA SER A 8 1.93 24.69 0.01
C SER A 8 2.14 23.71 -1.15
N ALA A 9 3.28 23.03 -1.19
CA ALA A 9 3.58 22.07 -2.24
C ALA A 9 2.60 20.89 -2.26
N SER A 10 2.12 20.42 -1.09
CA SER A 10 1.12 19.35 -1.04
C SER A 10 -0.24 19.80 -1.57
N ILE A 11 -0.65 21.05 -1.32
CA ILE A 11 -1.86 21.64 -1.89
C ILE A 11 -1.76 21.70 -3.41
N ASP A 12 -0.63 22.16 -3.96
CA ASP A 12 -0.40 22.24 -5.42
C ASP A 12 -0.44 20.86 -6.07
N ILE A 13 0.19 19.84 -5.44
CA ILE A 13 0.18 18.45 -5.94
C ILE A 13 -1.23 17.88 -5.93
N LEU A 14 -2.00 18.08 -4.84
CA LEU A 14 -3.38 17.61 -4.75
C LEU A 14 -4.28 18.29 -5.80
N ALA A 15 -4.12 19.60 -6.01
CA ALA A 15 -4.83 20.33 -7.05
C ALA A 15 -4.50 19.78 -8.46
N ASP A 16 -3.24 19.44 -8.74
CA ASP A 16 -2.83 18.79 -10.00
C ASP A 16 -3.44 17.39 -10.17
N ILE A 17 -3.47 16.59 -9.10
CA ILE A 17 -4.12 15.27 -9.11
C ILE A 17 -5.61 15.39 -9.48
N GLU A 18 -6.31 16.33 -8.85
CA GLU A 18 -7.74 16.54 -9.07
C GLU A 18 -8.03 17.10 -10.47
N ALA A 19 -7.30 18.12 -10.89
CA ALA A 19 -7.52 18.77 -12.20
C ALA A 19 -7.23 17.84 -13.39
N ARG A 20 -6.27 16.93 -13.24
CA ARG A 20 -5.84 16.04 -14.34
C ARG A 20 -6.31 14.60 -14.17
N HIS A 21 -7.01 14.26 -13.10
CA HIS A 21 -7.45 12.88 -12.79
C HIS A 21 -6.32 11.86 -12.90
N ARG A 22 -5.13 12.19 -12.36
CA ARG A 22 -3.92 11.39 -12.50
C ARG A 22 -3.53 10.67 -11.21
N PRO A 23 -2.78 9.56 -11.28
CA PRO A 23 -2.27 8.89 -10.10
C PRO A 23 -1.37 9.79 -9.25
N ALA A 24 -1.53 9.71 -7.91
CA ALA A 24 -0.73 10.50 -6.97
C ALA A 24 0.78 10.23 -7.10
N ALA A 25 1.16 8.97 -7.37
CA ALA A 25 2.56 8.60 -7.59
C ALA A 25 3.21 9.36 -8.77
N ASP A 26 2.47 9.54 -9.87
CA ASP A 26 2.93 10.26 -11.06
C ASP A 26 3.04 11.76 -10.77
N ALA A 27 2.04 12.34 -10.07
CA ALA A 27 2.07 13.76 -9.68
C ALA A 27 3.25 14.06 -8.76
N LEU A 28 3.50 13.22 -7.75
CA LEU A 28 4.64 13.34 -6.84
C LEU A 28 5.98 13.19 -7.55
N LYS A 29 6.09 12.24 -8.49
CA LYS A 29 7.29 12.04 -9.30
C LYS A 29 7.60 13.26 -10.15
N ASP A 30 6.62 13.79 -10.89
CA ASP A 30 6.80 14.93 -11.77
C ASP A 30 7.12 16.20 -10.98
N TRP A 31 6.44 16.40 -9.85
CA TRP A 31 6.77 17.49 -8.93
C TRP A 31 8.22 17.39 -8.46
N GLY A 32 8.68 16.19 -8.07
CA GLY A 32 10.06 15.96 -7.66
C GLY A 32 11.09 16.16 -8.77
N LEU A 33 10.75 15.92 -10.03
CA LEU A 33 11.62 16.17 -11.17
C LEU A 33 11.77 17.67 -11.48
N SER A 34 10.70 18.45 -11.31
CA SER A 34 10.68 19.91 -11.54
C SER A 34 11.22 20.69 -10.33
N HIS A 35 11.26 20.11 -9.14
CA HIS A 35 11.71 20.76 -7.90
C HIS A 35 12.98 20.08 -7.33
N ARG A 36 14.08 20.12 -8.09
CA ARG A 36 15.33 19.41 -7.77
C ARG A 36 15.99 19.83 -6.45
N PHE A 37 15.63 20.98 -5.90
CA PHE A 37 16.08 21.44 -4.60
C PHE A 37 15.52 20.62 -3.42
N ALA A 38 14.39 19.95 -3.64
CA ALA A 38 13.76 19.09 -2.61
C ALA A 38 14.55 17.78 -2.46
N GLY A 39 15.16 17.60 -1.31
CA GLY A 39 15.88 16.37 -0.96
C GLY A 39 14.96 15.17 -0.75
N SER A 40 15.54 13.98 -0.54
CA SER A 40 14.79 12.74 -0.33
C SER A 40 13.86 12.79 0.90
N GLY A 41 14.26 13.49 1.96
CA GLY A 41 13.44 13.71 3.16
C GLY A 41 12.24 14.60 2.88
N ASP A 42 12.41 15.70 2.12
CA ASP A 42 11.29 16.56 1.73
C ASP A 42 10.28 15.82 0.85
N ARG A 43 10.79 15.05 -0.11
CA ARG A 43 9.93 14.26 -1.01
C ARG A 43 9.13 13.19 -0.24
N ALA A 44 9.74 12.53 0.75
CA ALA A 44 9.05 11.57 1.59
C ALA A 44 7.97 12.24 2.46
N ALA A 45 8.27 13.41 3.05
CA ALA A 45 7.30 14.17 3.84
C ALA A 45 6.12 14.66 2.97
N LEU A 46 6.40 15.15 1.75
CA LEU A 46 5.35 15.55 0.80
C LEU A 46 4.46 14.36 0.41
N ALA A 47 5.06 13.21 0.11
CA ALA A 47 4.29 12.01 -0.18
C ALA A 47 3.40 11.62 1.01
N GLY A 48 3.92 11.70 2.24
CA GLY A 48 3.14 11.49 3.46
C GLY A 48 1.93 12.40 3.53
N LEU A 49 2.11 13.72 3.36
CA LEU A 49 1.03 14.71 3.41
C LEU A 49 -0.03 14.47 2.32
N VAL A 50 0.40 14.24 1.08
CA VAL A 50 -0.51 14.00 -0.05
C VAL A 50 -1.33 12.73 0.17
N TYR A 51 -0.70 11.61 0.53
CA TYR A 51 -1.43 10.36 0.76
C TYR A 51 -2.33 10.41 1.99
N ASP A 52 -1.93 11.11 3.06
CA ASP A 52 -2.78 11.28 4.24
C ASP A 52 -4.02 12.12 3.90
N ALA A 53 -3.86 13.20 3.12
CA ALA A 53 -4.99 14.01 2.64
C ALA A 53 -5.95 13.20 1.75
N LEU A 54 -5.41 12.37 0.84
CA LEU A 54 -6.22 11.49 0.00
C LEU A 54 -7.01 10.45 0.81
N ARG A 55 -6.41 9.90 1.89
CA ARG A 55 -7.09 8.96 2.78
C ARG A 55 -8.22 9.59 3.60
N ARG A 56 -8.14 10.90 3.86
CA ARG A 56 -9.13 11.66 4.63
C ARG A 56 -9.99 12.57 3.75
N LYS A 57 -10.08 12.27 2.45
CA LYS A 57 -10.73 13.16 1.48
C LYS A 57 -12.19 13.42 1.82
N ALA A 58 -12.97 12.40 2.18
CA ALA A 58 -14.38 12.53 2.47
C ALA A 58 -14.63 13.24 3.81
N SER A 59 -13.95 12.82 4.87
CA SER A 59 -14.09 13.42 6.20
C SER A 59 -13.57 14.86 6.25
N ALA A 60 -12.43 15.15 5.59
CA ALA A 60 -11.91 16.50 5.49
C ALA A 60 -12.87 17.44 4.73
N ALA A 61 -13.39 17.00 3.58
CA ALA A 61 -14.34 17.78 2.81
C ALA A 61 -15.63 18.08 3.59
N PHE A 62 -16.15 17.10 4.33
CA PHE A 62 -17.32 17.29 5.18
C PHE A 62 -17.05 18.28 6.31
N LEU A 63 -15.95 18.12 7.06
CA LEU A 63 -15.58 19.01 8.16
C LEU A 63 -15.40 20.45 7.69
N MET A 64 -14.69 20.64 6.58
CA MET A 64 -14.35 21.97 6.06
C MET A 64 -15.49 22.62 5.25
N GLY A 65 -16.53 21.85 4.87
CA GLY A 65 -17.59 22.32 3.98
C GLY A 65 -17.09 22.65 2.57
N ASP A 66 -15.91 22.17 2.21
CA ASP A 66 -15.21 22.43 0.95
C ASP A 66 -14.34 21.23 0.55
N ALA A 67 -14.38 20.85 -0.73
CA ALA A 67 -13.62 19.72 -1.27
C ALA A 67 -12.31 20.13 -1.96
N SER A 68 -11.88 21.38 -1.82
CA SER A 68 -10.63 21.86 -2.44
C SER A 68 -9.39 21.15 -1.86
N ALA A 69 -8.31 21.14 -2.62
CA ALA A 69 -7.01 20.63 -2.17
C ALA A 69 -6.54 21.30 -0.86
N ARG A 70 -6.80 22.60 -0.70
CA ARG A 70 -6.49 23.34 0.53
C ARG A 70 -7.31 22.83 1.71
N ALA A 71 -8.62 22.71 1.56
CA ALA A 71 -9.51 22.19 2.58
C ALA A 71 -9.15 20.75 2.98
N SER A 72 -8.78 19.91 1.99
CA SER A 72 -8.32 18.54 2.22
C SER A 72 -7.07 18.50 3.10
N VAL A 73 -6.10 19.40 2.88
CA VAL A 73 -4.88 19.47 3.72
C VAL A 73 -5.21 19.98 5.13
N ILE A 74 -6.03 21.03 5.27
CA ILE A 74 -6.43 21.58 6.58
C ILE A 74 -7.19 20.53 7.40
N GLY A 75 -8.21 19.89 6.80
CA GLY A 75 -9.00 18.86 7.47
C GLY A 75 -8.16 17.63 7.84
N MET A 76 -7.23 17.19 6.98
CA MET A 76 -6.31 16.11 7.28
C MET A 76 -5.37 16.44 8.45
N LEU A 77 -4.85 17.66 8.53
CA LEU A 77 -3.99 18.08 9.65
C LEU A 77 -4.74 17.97 10.99
N HIS A 78 -6.03 18.34 11.00
CA HIS A 78 -6.87 18.20 12.17
C HIS A 78 -7.24 16.74 12.47
N LEU A 79 -7.85 16.04 11.51
CA LEU A 79 -8.43 14.70 11.70
C LEU A 79 -7.39 13.57 11.79
N GLN A 80 -6.31 13.65 10.99
CA GLN A 80 -5.30 12.58 10.89
C GLN A 80 -4.06 12.88 11.73
N ARG A 81 -3.63 14.15 11.79
CA ARG A 81 -2.41 14.58 12.51
C ARG A 81 -2.70 15.06 13.92
N GLY A 82 -3.99 15.25 14.27
CA GLY A 82 -4.43 15.65 15.59
C GLY A 82 -3.99 17.08 15.98
N LEU A 83 -3.70 17.94 15.00
CA LEU A 83 -3.30 19.33 15.27
C LEU A 83 -4.54 20.14 15.66
N ASP A 84 -4.38 20.96 16.68
CA ASP A 84 -5.38 21.95 17.04
C ASP A 84 -5.38 23.15 16.08
N THR A 85 -6.40 23.97 16.18
CA THR A 85 -6.60 25.15 15.31
C THR A 85 -5.42 26.13 15.38
N ALA A 86 -4.81 26.31 16.55
CA ALA A 86 -3.70 27.25 16.73
C ALA A 86 -2.42 26.71 16.03
N ALA A 87 -2.14 25.42 16.17
CA ALA A 87 -1.02 24.78 15.49
C ALA A 87 -1.17 24.82 13.97
N ILE A 88 -2.38 24.56 13.44
CA ILE A 88 -2.67 24.67 12.01
C ILE A 88 -2.50 26.12 11.54
N ALA A 89 -3.05 27.11 12.25
CA ALA A 89 -2.92 28.53 11.92
C ALA A 89 -1.44 28.97 11.87
N GLY A 90 -0.61 28.45 12.78
CA GLY A 90 0.83 28.73 12.77
C GLY A 90 1.59 28.18 11.56
N LEU A 91 1.01 27.15 10.88
CA LEU A 91 1.57 26.61 9.64
C LEU A 91 1.07 27.34 8.37
N PHE A 92 -0.07 28.04 8.49
CA PHE A 92 -0.73 28.84 7.46
C PHE A 92 -0.57 30.34 7.78
N ASP A 93 0.67 30.81 7.88
CA ASP A 93 1.00 32.16 8.35
C ASP A 93 1.19 33.19 7.23
N GLY A 94 1.08 32.76 5.96
CA GLY A 94 1.28 33.62 4.80
C GLY A 94 2.73 34.09 4.57
N SER A 95 3.67 33.57 5.34
CA SER A 95 5.09 33.86 5.13
C SER A 95 5.60 33.31 3.79
N ARG A 96 6.83 33.67 3.41
CA ARG A 96 7.40 33.23 2.13
C ARG A 96 7.35 31.70 2.01
N PHE A 97 6.66 31.21 0.98
CA PHE A 97 6.41 29.80 0.65
C PHE A 97 5.39 29.10 1.58
N ALA A 98 4.82 29.75 2.58
CA ALA A 98 3.72 29.22 3.36
C ALA A 98 2.38 29.42 2.63
N PRO A 99 1.35 28.59 2.92
CA PRO A 99 -0.01 28.87 2.48
C PRO A 99 -0.54 30.17 3.12
N ALA A 100 -1.51 30.81 2.45
CA ALA A 100 -2.19 31.98 3.01
C ALA A 100 -2.81 31.68 4.39
N PRO A 101 -2.93 32.66 5.29
CA PRO A 101 -3.56 32.49 6.59
C PRO A 101 -4.95 31.86 6.48
N LEU A 102 -5.39 31.17 7.54
CA LEU A 102 -6.72 30.60 7.61
C LEU A 102 -7.77 31.70 7.58
N SER A 103 -8.82 31.52 6.79
CA SER A 103 -10.00 32.38 6.78
C SER A 103 -10.86 32.12 8.04
N GLU A 104 -11.75 33.08 8.38
CA GLU A 104 -12.70 32.86 9.46
C GLU A 104 -13.64 31.67 9.23
N THR A 105 -13.94 31.34 7.96
CA THR A 105 -14.75 30.19 7.63
C THR A 105 -14.00 28.90 7.91
N GLU A 106 -12.70 28.82 7.55
CA GLU A 106 -11.84 27.65 7.83
C GLU A 106 -11.63 27.47 9.33
N LEU A 107 -11.43 28.56 10.08
CA LEU A 107 -11.31 28.51 11.55
C LEU A 107 -12.59 27.97 12.20
N ARG A 108 -13.76 28.42 11.77
CA ARG A 108 -15.06 27.90 12.27
C ARG A 108 -15.30 26.45 11.88
N ALA A 109 -14.88 26.03 10.68
CA ALA A 109 -15.01 24.66 10.24
C ALA A 109 -14.20 23.68 11.11
N LEU A 110 -13.03 24.07 11.59
CA LEU A 110 -12.20 23.27 12.50
C LEU A 110 -12.82 23.04 13.89
N GLU A 111 -13.82 23.83 14.29
CA GLU A 111 -14.63 23.62 15.52
C GLU A 111 -15.73 22.56 15.28
N GLY A 112 -15.93 22.11 14.06
CA GLY A 112 -16.97 21.17 13.67
C GLY A 112 -16.71 19.73 14.13
N SER A 113 -17.65 18.85 13.82
CA SER A 113 -17.61 17.44 14.21
C SER A 113 -18.11 16.54 13.09
N LEU A 114 -17.56 15.32 13.01
CA LEU A 114 -18.03 14.26 12.10
C LEU A 114 -19.22 13.46 12.67
N ALA A 115 -19.71 13.77 13.88
CA ALA A 115 -20.72 12.95 14.56
C ALA A 115 -22.03 12.80 13.76
N GLN A 116 -22.40 13.81 12.95
CA GLN A 116 -23.57 13.79 12.10
C GLN A 116 -23.27 13.47 10.62
N ALA A 117 -22.01 13.14 10.31
CA ALA A 117 -21.64 12.79 8.95
C ALA A 117 -22.22 11.41 8.56
N PRO A 118 -22.51 11.17 7.26
CA PRO A 118 -22.85 9.84 6.77
C PRO A 118 -21.77 8.80 7.07
N ALA A 119 -22.14 7.53 7.18
CA ALA A 119 -21.20 6.45 7.54
C ALA A 119 -19.98 6.38 6.62
N HIS A 120 -20.16 6.52 5.30
CA HIS A 120 -19.07 6.51 4.34
C HIS A 120 -18.09 7.68 4.51
N VAL A 121 -18.58 8.83 4.97
CA VAL A 121 -17.76 10.00 5.31
C VAL A 121 -16.96 9.74 6.58
N GLN A 122 -17.61 9.21 7.63
CA GLN A 122 -16.93 8.88 8.89
C GLN A 122 -15.84 7.81 8.68
N GLY A 123 -16.09 6.84 7.77
CA GLY A 123 -15.16 5.76 7.43
C GLY A 123 -14.17 6.09 6.30
N ASP A 124 -14.27 7.28 5.69
CA ASP A 124 -13.42 7.71 4.55
C ASP A 124 -13.37 6.71 3.38
N TYR A 125 -14.51 6.13 3.03
CA TYR A 125 -14.65 5.28 1.83
C TYR A 125 -15.67 5.87 0.85
N PRO A 126 -15.60 5.51 -0.45
CA PRO A 126 -16.53 6.01 -1.45
C PRO A 126 -17.98 5.62 -1.14
N GLU A 127 -18.93 6.55 -1.29
CA GLU A 127 -20.36 6.37 -1.00
C GLU A 127 -20.95 5.11 -1.66
N TRP A 128 -20.56 4.81 -2.91
CA TRP A 128 -21.05 3.65 -3.64
C TRP A 128 -20.68 2.30 -2.98
N LEU A 129 -19.67 2.27 -2.08
CA LEU A 129 -19.30 1.08 -1.30
C LEU A 129 -20.18 0.90 -0.05
N ASP A 130 -20.90 1.93 0.42
CA ASP A 130 -21.65 1.85 1.68
C ASP A 130 -22.63 0.70 1.74
N PRO A 131 -23.44 0.38 0.69
CA PRO A 131 -24.32 -0.79 0.72
C PRO A 131 -23.57 -2.13 0.87
N TYR A 132 -22.39 -2.23 0.27
CA TYR A 132 -21.57 -3.43 0.36
C TYR A 132 -20.90 -3.57 1.74
N PHE A 133 -20.39 -2.47 2.29
CA PHE A 133 -19.82 -2.43 3.63
C PHE A 133 -20.88 -2.71 4.69
N ALA A 134 -22.09 -2.14 4.54
CA ALA A 134 -23.20 -2.42 5.43
C ALA A 134 -23.59 -3.90 5.42
N ARG A 135 -23.57 -4.56 4.25
CA ARG A 135 -23.86 -5.99 4.12
C ARG A 135 -22.81 -6.88 4.78
N VAL A 136 -21.52 -6.50 4.71
CA VAL A 136 -20.40 -7.33 5.21
C VAL A 136 -20.11 -7.04 6.67
N PHE A 137 -20.06 -5.77 7.06
CA PHE A 137 -19.59 -5.29 8.37
C PHE A 137 -20.73 -4.79 9.28
N GLY A 138 -21.93 -4.62 8.74
CA GLY A 138 -23.08 -4.13 9.54
C GLY A 138 -22.82 -2.78 10.19
N ALA A 139 -22.94 -2.72 11.52
CA ALA A 139 -22.71 -1.53 12.32
C ALA A 139 -21.22 -1.11 12.36
N ASP A 140 -20.30 -2.06 12.17
CA ASP A 140 -18.85 -1.83 12.25
C ASP A 140 -18.26 -1.20 10.99
N ARG A 141 -19.07 -0.97 9.93
CA ARG A 141 -18.59 -0.47 8.63
C ARG A 141 -17.81 0.84 8.71
N VAL A 142 -18.13 1.70 9.67
CA VAL A 142 -17.39 2.96 9.90
C VAL A 142 -16.00 2.67 10.44
N ALA A 143 -15.91 1.80 11.45
CA ALA A 143 -14.64 1.43 12.06
C ALA A 143 -13.73 0.70 11.05
N GLU A 144 -14.29 -0.21 10.27
CA GLU A 144 -13.57 -0.94 9.22
C GLU A 144 -13.09 0.00 8.10
N GLY A 145 -13.95 0.93 7.63
CA GLY A 145 -13.56 1.96 6.67
C GLY A 145 -12.43 2.84 7.19
N ALA A 146 -12.56 3.33 8.42
CA ALA A 146 -11.55 4.15 9.07
C ALA A 146 -10.21 3.37 9.26
N ALA A 147 -10.27 2.06 9.51
CA ALA A 147 -9.08 1.21 9.59
C ALA A 147 -8.40 1.07 8.21
N LEU A 148 -9.17 0.85 7.14
CA LEU A 148 -8.66 0.81 5.76
C LEU A 148 -8.05 2.15 5.32
N ALA A 149 -8.56 3.28 5.83
CA ALA A 149 -8.02 4.61 5.58
C ALA A 149 -6.73 4.92 6.35
N GLN A 150 -6.25 4.04 7.22
CA GLN A 150 -4.96 4.23 7.88
C GLN A 150 -3.79 3.99 6.92
N ARG A 151 -2.63 4.56 7.25
CA ARG A 151 -1.40 4.24 6.53
C ARG A 151 -1.06 2.77 6.72
N ALA A 152 -0.83 2.06 5.62
CA ALA A 152 -0.38 0.68 5.67
C ALA A 152 0.95 0.55 6.43
N THR A 153 1.08 -0.51 7.19
CA THR A 153 2.33 -0.91 7.84
C THR A 153 3.33 -1.42 6.80
N LEU A 154 4.61 -1.40 7.11
CA LEU A 154 5.62 -2.03 6.26
C LEU A 154 5.88 -3.45 6.77
N ASP A 155 5.21 -4.41 6.13
CA ASP A 155 5.30 -5.80 6.49
C ASP A 155 6.27 -6.57 5.58
N LEU A 156 6.97 -7.51 6.19
CA LEU A 156 7.97 -8.35 5.56
C LEU A 156 7.57 -9.82 5.79
N ARG A 157 7.63 -10.63 4.75
CA ARG A 157 7.48 -12.08 4.86
C ARG A 157 8.86 -12.72 4.89
N VAL A 158 9.11 -13.53 5.90
CA VAL A 158 10.33 -14.35 5.97
C VAL A 158 10.26 -15.49 4.94
N ASN A 159 11.34 -15.67 4.21
CA ASN A 159 11.52 -16.78 3.29
C ASN A 159 12.05 -18.00 4.06
N THR A 160 11.17 -18.92 4.38
CA THR A 160 11.51 -20.12 5.17
C THR A 160 12.44 -21.10 4.45
N LEU A 161 12.70 -20.92 3.13
CA LEU A 161 13.73 -21.66 2.41
C LEU A 161 15.16 -21.23 2.78
N VAL A 162 15.32 -20.04 3.37
CA VAL A 162 16.63 -19.40 3.64
C VAL A 162 16.85 -19.16 5.12
N ALA A 163 15.80 -18.75 5.85
CA ALA A 163 15.89 -18.40 7.28
C ALA A 163 14.58 -18.70 8.01
N ASP A 164 14.67 -18.93 9.31
CA ASP A 164 13.54 -18.82 10.21
C ASP A 164 13.27 -17.35 10.61
N ARG A 165 12.12 -17.10 11.28
CA ARG A 165 11.72 -15.75 11.67
C ARG A 165 12.69 -15.10 12.66
N GLY A 166 13.24 -15.87 13.59
CA GLY A 166 14.21 -15.37 14.59
C GLY A 166 15.50 -14.89 13.95
N LYS A 167 16.06 -15.70 13.03
CA LYS A 167 17.26 -15.34 12.25
C LYS A 167 17.04 -14.12 11.37
N ALA A 168 15.88 -14.03 10.71
CA ALA A 168 15.53 -12.86 9.90
C ALA A 168 15.35 -11.60 10.77
N ALA A 169 14.69 -11.70 11.92
CA ALA A 169 14.53 -10.60 12.85
C ALA A 169 15.87 -10.09 13.40
N ALA A 170 16.77 -11.00 13.76
CA ALA A 170 18.12 -10.64 14.22
C ALA A 170 18.92 -9.90 13.10
N ALA A 171 18.78 -10.33 11.85
CA ALA A 171 19.44 -9.68 10.71
C ALA A 171 18.87 -8.28 10.38
N LEU A 172 17.71 -7.92 10.91
CA LEU A 172 17.01 -6.65 10.73
C LEU A 172 16.86 -5.87 12.05
N ALA A 173 17.68 -6.18 13.06
CA ALA A 173 17.55 -5.59 14.41
C ALA A 173 17.60 -4.05 14.36
N ASP A 174 18.45 -3.47 13.52
CA ASP A 174 18.61 -2.01 13.34
C ASP A 174 17.33 -1.33 12.79
N LEU A 175 16.44 -2.09 12.16
CA LEU A 175 15.15 -1.59 11.67
C LEU A 175 14.02 -1.71 12.69
N GLY A 176 14.27 -2.25 13.88
CA GLY A 176 13.29 -2.38 14.95
C GLY A 176 12.10 -3.25 14.57
N VAL A 177 12.33 -4.33 13.83
CA VAL A 177 11.26 -5.24 13.38
C VAL A 177 10.63 -5.98 14.55
N THR A 178 9.31 -6.16 14.49
CA THR A 178 8.53 -6.97 15.42
C THR A 178 7.76 -8.05 14.68
N PRO A 179 7.45 -9.20 15.30
CA PRO A 179 6.54 -10.18 14.70
C PRO A 179 5.18 -9.55 14.37
N THR A 180 4.61 -9.90 13.22
CA THR A 180 3.22 -9.55 12.92
C THR A 180 2.25 -10.41 13.73
N PRO A 181 1.01 -9.92 14.04
CA PRO A 181 0.09 -10.61 14.93
C PRO A 181 -0.44 -11.94 14.40
N TRP A 182 -0.58 -12.11 13.10
CA TRP A 182 -1.30 -13.25 12.51
C TRP A 182 -0.41 -14.18 11.69
N SER A 183 0.55 -13.64 10.92
CA SER A 183 1.43 -14.48 10.11
C SER A 183 2.57 -15.06 10.92
N PRO A 184 2.76 -16.40 10.96
CA PRO A 184 3.88 -17.04 11.66
C PRO A 184 5.24 -16.70 11.05
N VAL A 185 5.26 -16.18 9.82
CA VAL A 185 6.46 -15.80 9.06
C VAL A 185 6.55 -14.29 8.82
N GLY A 186 5.64 -13.51 9.44
CA GLY A 186 5.58 -12.06 9.25
C GLY A 186 6.46 -11.30 10.23
N LEU A 187 7.08 -10.23 9.74
CA LEU A 187 7.76 -9.20 10.51
C LEU A 187 7.22 -7.83 10.09
N ARG A 188 7.13 -6.88 11.01
CA ARG A 188 6.61 -5.53 10.79
C ARG A 188 7.62 -4.49 11.20
N ILE A 189 7.78 -3.47 10.37
CA ILE A 189 8.53 -2.26 10.69
C ILE A 189 7.53 -1.18 11.04
N ALA A 190 7.67 -0.59 12.24
CA ALA A 190 6.90 0.58 12.61
C ALA A 190 7.34 1.78 11.76
N THR A 191 6.37 2.46 11.14
CA THR A 191 6.63 3.66 10.33
C THR A 191 5.96 4.86 10.97
N ALA A 192 6.76 5.89 11.32
CA ALA A 192 6.19 7.17 11.74
C ALA A 192 5.60 7.92 10.53
N PRO A 193 4.57 8.77 10.73
CA PRO A 193 3.84 9.45 9.63
C PRO A 193 4.74 10.22 8.66
N ASP A 194 5.75 10.93 9.17
CA ASP A 194 6.65 11.78 8.38
C ASP A 194 8.02 11.12 8.16
N ALA A 195 8.22 9.91 8.63
CA ALA A 195 9.48 9.21 8.45
C ALA A 195 9.62 8.68 7.02
N LYS A 196 10.83 8.80 6.50
CA LYS A 196 11.21 8.09 5.29
C LYS A 196 11.10 6.59 5.54
N SER A 197 10.38 5.88 4.69
CA SER A 197 10.36 4.42 4.75
C SER A 197 11.78 3.87 4.65
N PRO A 198 12.15 2.88 5.49
CA PRO A 198 13.45 2.24 5.40
C PRO A 198 13.69 1.67 4.01
N ALA A 199 14.93 1.75 3.54
CA ALA A 199 15.33 1.20 2.24
C ALA A 199 15.52 -0.33 2.34
N VAL A 200 14.48 -1.06 2.70
CA VAL A 200 14.51 -2.52 2.93
C VAL A 200 15.18 -3.28 1.79
N GLN A 201 14.98 -2.81 0.55
CA GLN A 201 15.58 -3.45 -0.63
C GLN A 201 17.11 -3.36 -0.69
N SER A 202 17.71 -2.47 0.10
CA SER A 202 19.16 -2.34 0.25
C SER A 202 19.72 -3.17 1.41
N GLU A 203 18.86 -3.74 2.24
CA GLU A 203 19.27 -4.52 3.40
C GLU A 203 19.94 -5.85 3.00
N PRO A 204 21.02 -6.26 3.67
CA PRO A 204 21.66 -7.55 3.39
C PRO A 204 20.71 -8.75 3.51
N ALA A 205 19.73 -8.69 4.41
CA ALA A 205 18.71 -9.73 4.57
C ALA A 205 17.81 -9.84 3.32
N PHE A 206 17.44 -8.71 2.72
CA PHE A 206 16.67 -8.69 1.46
C PHE A 206 17.51 -9.18 0.29
N LEU A 207 18.72 -8.69 0.14
CA LEU A 207 19.64 -9.06 -0.95
C LEU A 207 19.97 -10.56 -0.92
N LYS A 208 20.05 -11.15 0.26
CA LYS A 208 20.26 -12.61 0.47
C LYS A 208 18.99 -13.43 0.36
N GLY A 209 17.86 -12.84 0.02
CA GLY A 209 16.58 -13.53 -0.14
C GLY A 209 15.97 -14.07 1.16
N MET A 210 16.38 -13.57 2.33
CA MET A 210 15.82 -13.98 3.62
C MET A 210 14.41 -13.44 3.85
N ILE A 211 14.07 -12.31 3.19
CA ILE A 211 12.79 -11.63 3.35
C ILE A 211 12.26 -11.12 2.01
N GLU A 212 10.93 -10.95 1.95
CA GLU A 212 10.19 -10.27 0.89
C GLU A 212 9.31 -9.19 1.50
N VAL A 213 9.18 -8.03 0.83
CA VAL A 213 8.19 -7.03 1.20
C VAL A 213 6.82 -7.55 0.77
N GLN A 214 5.97 -7.83 1.74
CA GLN A 214 4.62 -8.32 1.51
C GLN A 214 3.74 -8.03 2.72
N ASP A 215 2.58 -7.44 2.47
CA ASP A 215 1.55 -7.18 3.47
C ASP A 215 1.11 -8.45 4.19
N GLU A 216 0.80 -8.36 5.49
CA GLU A 216 0.44 -9.52 6.32
C GLU A 216 -0.81 -10.23 5.81
N GLY A 217 -1.85 -9.50 5.37
CA GLY A 217 -3.07 -10.10 4.82
C GLY A 217 -2.78 -10.90 3.55
N SER A 218 -1.86 -10.39 2.70
CA SER A 218 -1.39 -11.12 1.51
C SER A 218 -0.59 -12.38 1.87
N GLN A 219 0.17 -12.36 2.98
CA GLN A 219 0.85 -13.55 3.51
C GLN A 219 -0.17 -14.59 3.98
N ILE A 220 -1.20 -14.17 4.72
CA ILE A 220 -2.25 -15.04 5.23
C ILE A 220 -3.04 -15.66 4.08
N ALA A 221 -3.38 -14.90 3.04
CA ALA A 221 -4.05 -15.45 1.86
C ALA A 221 -3.26 -16.59 1.22
N ALA A 222 -1.94 -16.47 1.14
CA ALA A 222 -1.08 -17.56 0.66
C ALA A 222 -1.06 -18.75 1.65
N LEU A 223 -0.96 -18.51 2.96
CA LEU A 223 -0.95 -19.54 4.00
C LEU A 223 -2.27 -20.33 4.02
N LEU A 224 -3.41 -19.66 3.85
CA LEU A 224 -4.74 -20.30 3.81
C LEU A 224 -4.94 -21.21 2.60
N SER A 225 -4.13 -21.08 1.54
CA SER A 225 -4.13 -22.03 0.44
C SER A 225 -3.70 -23.44 0.87
N ALA A 226 -2.95 -23.53 1.96
CA ALA A 226 -2.44 -24.77 2.55
C ALA A 226 -1.68 -25.67 1.55
N ALA A 227 -0.98 -25.07 0.58
CA ALA A 227 -0.19 -25.77 -0.41
C ALA A 227 0.85 -26.71 0.25
N LYS A 228 0.94 -27.94 -0.23
CA LYS A 228 1.76 -29.00 0.35
C LYS A 228 2.91 -29.41 -0.55
N ALA A 229 3.94 -29.90 0.07
CA ALA A 229 5.08 -30.48 -0.63
C ALA A 229 4.67 -31.63 -1.55
N GLY A 230 5.07 -31.59 -2.81
CA GLY A 230 4.75 -32.59 -3.84
C GLY A 230 3.58 -32.21 -4.75
N GLU A 231 2.77 -31.21 -4.41
CA GLU A 231 1.62 -30.77 -5.19
C GLU A 231 2.00 -30.04 -6.48
N GLN A 232 1.06 -30.03 -7.43
CA GLN A 232 1.06 -29.22 -8.63
C GLN A 232 0.12 -28.02 -8.39
N VAL A 233 0.69 -26.81 -8.29
CA VAL A 233 -0.04 -25.61 -7.88
C VAL A 233 -0.01 -24.58 -9.01
N ILE A 234 -1.15 -23.97 -9.34
CA ILE A 234 -1.22 -22.83 -10.25
C ILE A 234 -1.44 -21.54 -9.45
N ASP A 235 -0.60 -20.52 -9.65
CA ASP A 235 -0.85 -19.14 -9.28
C ASP A 235 -1.29 -18.39 -10.54
N LEU A 236 -2.61 -18.21 -10.70
CA LEU A 236 -3.22 -17.77 -11.96
C LEU A 236 -3.07 -16.26 -12.20
N CYS A 237 -2.94 -15.46 -11.14
CA CYS A 237 -2.76 -14.01 -11.20
C CYS A 237 -1.49 -13.61 -10.45
N ALA A 238 -0.37 -14.23 -10.81
CA ALA A 238 0.87 -14.18 -10.02
C ALA A 238 1.50 -12.79 -9.89
N GLY A 239 1.25 -11.89 -10.86
CA GLY A 239 1.88 -10.59 -10.90
C GLY A 239 3.40 -10.69 -10.74
N ALA A 240 3.98 -9.94 -9.82
CA ALA A 240 5.42 -10.01 -9.53
C ALA A 240 5.84 -11.24 -8.68
N GLY A 241 4.96 -12.23 -8.47
CA GLY A 241 5.28 -13.50 -7.83
C GLY A 241 5.28 -13.51 -6.31
N GLY A 242 4.66 -12.53 -5.65
CA GLY A 242 4.67 -12.46 -4.18
C GLY A 242 4.08 -13.70 -3.51
N LYS A 243 2.92 -14.17 -3.98
CA LYS A 243 2.27 -15.39 -3.49
C LYS A 243 2.93 -16.66 -4.05
N SER A 244 3.38 -16.66 -5.32
CA SER A 244 4.16 -17.78 -5.88
C SER A 244 5.38 -18.12 -5.04
N LEU A 245 6.13 -17.11 -4.55
CA LEU A 245 7.26 -17.30 -3.63
C LEU A 245 6.85 -17.86 -2.27
N ALA A 246 5.67 -17.45 -1.76
CA ALA A 246 5.14 -18.00 -0.51
C ALA A 246 4.79 -19.48 -0.67
N LEU A 247 4.08 -19.84 -1.75
CA LEU A 247 3.73 -21.21 -2.10
C LEU A 247 4.99 -22.08 -2.24
N ALA A 248 6.00 -21.60 -2.99
CA ALA A 248 7.26 -22.30 -3.15
C ALA A 248 7.96 -22.61 -1.82
N ALA A 249 7.89 -21.67 -0.87
CA ALA A 249 8.46 -21.84 0.47
C ALA A 249 7.65 -22.84 1.29
N MET A 250 6.31 -22.77 1.28
CA MET A 250 5.42 -23.73 1.94
C MET A 250 5.61 -25.16 1.43
N MET A 251 5.84 -25.31 0.14
CA MET A 251 6.09 -26.60 -0.51
C MET A 251 7.52 -27.12 -0.32
N GLU A 252 8.41 -26.40 0.38
CA GLU A 252 9.80 -26.81 0.66
C GLU A 252 10.58 -27.21 -0.62
N LYS A 253 10.34 -26.55 -1.74
CA LYS A 253 10.89 -26.84 -3.07
C LYS A 253 10.52 -28.23 -3.63
N ARG A 254 9.51 -28.89 -3.10
CA ARG A 254 8.98 -30.17 -3.60
C ARG A 254 7.64 -29.94 -4.30
N GLY A 255 7.44 -30.59 -5.44
CA GLY A 255 6.29 -30.29 -6.33
C GLY A 255 6.60 -29.10 -7.25
N GLN A 256 5.59 -28.52 -7.86
CA GLN A 256 5.74 -27.46 -8.84
C GLN A 256 4.69 -26.35 -8.67
N VAL A 257 5.12 -25.11 -8.69
CA VAL A 257 4.25 -23.94 -8.82
C VAL A 257 4.33 -23.43 -10.27
N TYR A 258 3.18 -23.25 -10.91
CA TYR A 258 3.07 -22.64 -12.23
C TYR A 258 2.50 -21.23 -12.06
N ALA A 259 3.34 -20.22 -12.27
CA ALA A 259 2.99 -18.82 -12.11
C ALA A 259 2.66 -18.19 -13.46
N THR A 260 1.47 -17.63 -13.60
CA THR A 260 1.04 -16.90 -14.79
C THR A 260 0.28 -15.63 -14.45
N ASP A 261 0.23 -14.67 -15.39
CA ASP A 261 -0.56 -13.45 -15.30
C ASP A 261 -0.97 -13.04 -16.72
N LEU A 262 -2.09 -12.33 -16.87
CA LEU A 262 -2.52 -11.83 -18.17
C LEU A 262 -1.60 -10.72 -18.73
N ASP A 263 -0.92 -9.97 -17.86
CA ASP A 263 0.01 -8.91 -18.24
C ASP A 263 1.46 -9.36 -18.05
N LYS A 264 2.17 -9.56 -19.17
CA LYS A 264 3.61 -9.91 -19.18
C LYS A 264 4.48 -8.90 -18.41
N ARG A 265 4.08 -7.61 -18.39
CA ARG A 265 4.84 -6.57 -17.69
C ARG A 265 4.72 -6.71 -16.16
N ARG A 266 3.54 -7.13 -15.68
CA ARG A 266 3.33 -7.44 -14.26
C ARG A 266 4.11 -8.68 -13.84
N LEU A 267 4.26 -9.63 -14.75
CA LEU A 267 4.96 -10.91 -14.51
C LEU A 267 6.50 -10.76 -14.57
N ALA A 268 7.00 -9.82 -15.37
CA ALA A 268 8.44 -9.68 -15.62
C ALA A 268 9.34 -9.62 -14.35
N PRO A 269 8.97 -8.93 -13.26
CA PRO A 269 9.81 -8.87 -12.06
C PRO A 269 9.96 -10.20 -11.32
N ILE A 270 9.14 -11.22 -11.62
CA ILE A 270 9.13 -12.51 -10.91
C ILE A 270 10.50 -13.23 -11.03
N TYR A 271 11.17 -13.14 -12.16
CA TYR A 271 12.43 -13.87 -12.42
C TYR A 271 13.54 -13.50 -11.43
N ALA A 272 13.82 -12.21 -11.28
CA ALA A 272 14.82 -11.73 -10.33
C ALA A 272 14.46 -12.06 -8.87
N ARG A 273 13.16 -12.10 -8.55
CA ARG A 273 12.69 -12.45 -7.20
C ARG A 273 12.84 -13.95 -6.93
N LEU A 274 12.54 -14.81 -7.91
CA LEU A 274 12.75 -16.26 -7.81
C LEU A 274 14.22 -16.60 -7.58
N GLU A 275 15.11 -15.96 -8.35
CA GLU A 275 16.55 -16.13 -8.21
C GLU A 275 17.02 -15.72 -6.81
N ARG A 276 16.67 -14.50 -6.37
CA ARG A 276 17.03 -13.99 -5.03
C ARG A 276 16.50 -14.88 -3.92
N ALA A 277 15.25 -15.35 -4.01
CA ALA A 277 14.63 -16.20 -3.01
C ALA A 277 15.11 -17.66 -3.04
N GLY A 278 15.83 -18.08 -4.07
CA GLY A 278 16.23 -19.47 -4.26
C GLY A 278 15.06 -20.43 -4.49
N ALA A 279 13.95 -19.93 -5.01
CA ALA A 279 12.75 -20.72 -5.31
C ALA A 279 12.90 -21.41 -6.67
N ARG A 280 13.28 -22.70 -6.66
CA ARG A 280 13.57 -23.47 -7.87
C ARG A 280 12.39 -24.29 -8.41
N ASN A 281 11.33 -24.41 -7.65
CA ASN A 281 10.12 -25.14 -8.00
C ASN A 281 9.00 -24.21 -8.51
N VAL A 282 9.35 -23.07 -9.12
CA VAL A 282 8.39 -22.16 -9.76
C VAL A 282 8.70 -22.08 -11.24
N GLN A 283 7.75 -22.47 -12.08
CA GLN A 283 7.79 -22.32 -13.51
C GLN A 283 6.90 -21.16 -13.95
N VAL A 284 7.50 -20.16 -14.58
CA VAL A 284 6.76 -19.02 -15.11
C VAL A 284 6.17 -19.39 -16.47
N ARG A 285 4.87 -19.30 -16.61
CA ARG A 285 4.12 -19.55 -17.85
C ARG A 285 3.66 -18.21 -18.42
N SER A 286 4.30 -17.77 -19.49
CA SER A 286 3.93 -16.50 -20.14
C SER A 286 2.54 -16.57 -20.76
N PRO A 287 1.69 -15.52 -20.57
CA PRO A 287 0.39 -15.48 -21.18
C PRO A 287 0.50 -15.37 -22.70
N LYS A 288 -0.53 -15.84 -23.40
CA LYS A 288 -0.69 -15.64 -24.85
C LYS A 288 -0.81 -14.15 -25.17
N GLY A 289 -0.26 -13.75 -26.31
CA GLY A 289 -0.57 -12.48 -26.92
C GLY A 289 -2.01 -12.49 -27.49
N ARG A 290 -2.64 -11.32 -27.64
CA ARG A 290 -4.02 -11.20 -28.19
C ARG A 290 -4.18 -11.81 -29.60
N HIS A 291 -3.11 -12.00 -30.34
CA HIS A 291 -3.06 -12.54 -31.71
C HIS A 291 -2.13 -13.77 -31.80
N ASP A 292 -1.94 -14.48 -30.71
CA ASP A 292 -1.05 -15.62 -30.62
C ASP A 292 -1.91 -16.90 -30.67
N ASP A 293 -1.82 -17.64 -31.77
CA ASP A 293 -2.51 -18.91 -31.99
C ASP A 293 -1.85 -20.10 -31.25
N SER A 294 -0.82 -19.84 -30.45
CA SER A 294 -0.18 -20.89 -29.64
C SER A 294 -1.16 -21.54 -28.66
N PRO A 295 -0.92 -22.78 -28.23
CA PRO A 295 -1.77 -23.45 -27.24
C PRO A 295 -1.87 -22.66 -25.93
N ASP A 296 -2.94 -22.86 -25.16
CA ASP A 296 -3.07 -22.33 -23.81
C ASP A 296 -1.83 -22.70 -22.99
N PRO A 297 -1.13 -21.72 -22.35
CA PRO A 297 0.07 -22.00 -21.57
C PRO A 297 -0.14 -22.97 -20.39
N LEU A 298 -1.39 -23.24 -20.04
CA LEU A 298 -1.78 -24.16 -18.96
C LEU A 298 -2.48 -25.43 -19.47
N ALA A 299 -2.58 -25.64 -20.80
CA ALA A 299 -3.34 -26.75 -21.38
C ALA A 299 -2.86 -28.14 -20.89
N ASP A 300 -1.54 -28.28 -20.66
CA ASP A 300 -0.92 -29.51 -20.16
C ASP A 300 -1.22 -29.80 -18.68
N LEU A 301 -1.83 -28.85 -17.98
CA LEU A 301 -2.15 -28.95 -16.55
C LEU A 301 -3.62 -29.27 -16.27
N HIS A 302 -4.46 -29.36 -17.30
CA HIS A 302 -5.86 -29.70 -17.16
C HIS A 302 -6.02 -31.06 -16.48
N GLY A 303 -6.79 -31.11 -15.36
CA GLY A 303 -7.00 -32.33 -14.59
C GLY A 303 -5.77 -32.86 -13.85
N ARG A 304 -4.68 -32.10 -13.79
CA ARG A 304 -3.39 -32.50 -13.20
C ARG A 304 -2.92 -31.57 -12.10
N THR A 305 -3.76 -30.65 -11.66
CA THR A 305 -3.42 -29.63 -10.68
C THR A 305 -4.14 -29.93 -9.37
N ASP A 306 -3.42 -29.87 -8.26
CA ASP A 306 -3.96 -30.11 -6.92
C ASP A 306 -4.56 -28.83 -6.33
N LEU A 307 -4.02 -27.67 -6.67
CA LEU A 307 -4.42 -26.35 -6.13
C LEU A 307 -4.33 -25.27 -7.20
N VAL A 308 -5.34 -24.40 -7.24
CA VAL A 308 -5.32 -23.14 -8.03
C VAL A 308 -5.52 -21.97 -7.09
N LEU A 309 -4.51 -21.08 -7.01
CA LEU A 309 -4.61 -19.81 -6.31
C LEU A 309 -5.00 -18.71 -7.30
N ILE A 310 -6.07 -17.97 -6.97
CA ILE A 310 -6.56 -16.86 -7.77
C ILE A 310 -6.59 -15.59 -6.90
N ASP A 311 -5.53 -14.80 -6.99
CA ASP A 311 -5.46 -13.45 -6.41
C ASP A 311 -5.77 -12.45 -7.52
N ALA A 312 -7.05 -12.40 -7.91
CA ALA A 312 -7.50 -11.65 -9.07
C ALA A 312 -7.39 -10.13 -8.88
N PRO A 313 -7.10 -9.36 -9.96
CA PRO A 313 -7.23 -7.91 -9.91
C PRO A 313 -8.60 -7.49 -9.40
N CYS A 314 -8.62 -6.55 -8.47
CA CYS A 314 -9.84 -6.03 -7.84
C CYS A 314 -9.84 -4.50 -7.86
N THR A 315 -10.73 -3.86 -7.09
CA THR A 315 -10.82 -2.40 -6.97
C THR A 315 -9.60 -1.74 -6.32
N GLY A 316 -8.76 -2.49 -5.62
CA GLY A 316 -7.64 -1.96 -4.85
C GLY A 316 -8.07 -1.24 -3.57
N THR A 317 -9.31 -1.40 -3.12
CA THR A 317 -9.80 -0.82 -1.88
C THR A 317 -8.99 -1.36 -0.70
N GLY A 318 -8.38 -0.47 0.06
CA GLY A 318 -7.52 -0.83 1.19
C GLY A 318 -6.03 -1.09 0.84
N THR A 319 -5.60 -0.73 -0.36
CA THR A 319 -4.16 -0.82 -0.76
C THR A 319 -3.46 0.52 -0.72
#